data_855541a2eb8122fa976fa3b438ee18c0
#
_entry.id   855541a2eb8122fa976fa3b438ee18c0
#
_cell.length_a   1.000
_cell.length_b   1.000
_cell.length_c   1.000
_cell.angle_alpha   90.00
_cell.angle_beta   90.00
_cell.angle_gamma   90.00
#
_symmetry.space_group_name_H-M   'P 1'
#
loop_
_entity.id
_entity.type
_entity.pdbx_description
1 polymer ?
#
loop_
_entity_poly.entity_id
_entity_poly.type
_entity_poly.pdbx_seq_one_letter_code
_entity_poly.pdbx_strand_id
1 'polypeptide(L)'
;PYGADWWLWPQSNSPVRVTHGTKVRAGSGATATAIAKTARWSEVYGHIHKVEFVQKTFHGPDGPQQITALSPGCLVRVPGPTPGVSLTPDWQQGVGVAILDTNTNDVHMQVLPITNGRIVWNGRVFEGHDPYERIAFETGWKQFIGDKNA
;
A
#
# COMPACT_ATOMS: atom_id res chain seq x y z
N PRO A 1 16.37 9.66 -0.49
CA PRO A 1 17.28 8.52 -0.67
C PRO A 1 16.59 7.24 -0.24
N TYR A 2 16.83 6.13 -0.98
CA TYR A 2 16.33 4.79 -0.71
C TYR A 2 16.89 4.25 0.61
N GLY A 3 16.73 4.63 1.70
CA GLY A 3 17.31 4.17 2.96
C GLY A 3 16.94 5.06 4.13
N ALA A 4 16.19 6.13 3.84
CA ALA A 4 15.67 6.97 4.91
C ALA A 4 14.42 6.34 5.51
N ASP A 5 14.38 6.28 6.82
CA ASP A 5 13.21 5.92 7.58
C ASP A 5 12.50 7.19 8.04
N TRP A 6 11.19 7.17 7.97
CA TRP A 6 10.32 8.23 8.45
C TRP A 6 9.50 7.70 9.61
N TRP A 7 9.16 8.54 10.56
CA TRP A 7 8.35 8.15 11.69
C TRP A 7 7.07 8.98 11.74
N LEU A 8 5.95 8.30 11.82
CA LEU A 8 4.67 8.91 12.12
C LEU A 8 4.40 8.73 13.61
N TRP A 9 4.08 9.82 14.26
CA TRP A 9 3.75 9.86 15.69
C TRP A 9 4.74 9.10 16.59
N PRO A 10 6.02 9.48 16.60
CA PRO A 10 7.05 8.74 17.32
C PRO A 10 6.85 8.73 18.85
N GLN A 11 5.96 9.60 19.38
CA GLN A 11 5.59 9.69 20.79
C GLN A 11 4.26 8.99 21.10
N SER A 12 3.63 8.33 20.13
CA SER A 12 2.42 7.54 20.36
C SER A 12 2.72 6.20 21.03
N ASN A 13 1.69 5.55 21.55
CA ASN A 13 1.81 4.19 22.09
C ASN A 13 2.17 3.16 21.02
N SER A 14 1.89 3.48 19.76
CA SER A 14 2.12 2.59 18.61
C SER A 14 2.76 3.35 17.44
N PRO A 15 4.01 3.80 17.58
CA PRO A 15 4.68 4.56 16.53
C PRO A 15 4.80 3.76 15.24
N VAL A 16 4.71 4.45 14.11
CA VAL A 16 4.76 3.82 12.79
C VAL A 16 6.01 4.26 12.05
N ARG A 17 6.82 3.29 11.69
CA ARG A 17 7.96 3.47 10.80
C ARG A 17 7.48 3.42 9.35
N VAL A 18 7.88 4.36 8.53
CA VAL A 18 7.63 4.39 7.08
C VAL A 18 8.96 4.26 6.36
N THR A 19 9.08 3.27 5.51
CA THR A 19 10.32 2.98 4.76
C THR A 19 10.00 2.58 3.33
N HIS A 20 10.97 2.76 2.43
CA HIS A 20 10.83 2.17 1.08
C HIS A 20 10.75 0.64 1.15
N GLY A 21 11.48 0.04 2.08
CA GLY A 21 11.62 -1.41 2.17
C GLY A 21 12.65 -1.97 1.19
N THR A 22 13.22 -3.10 1.57
CA THR A 22 14.20 -3.86 0.75
C THR A 22 13.93 -5.35 0.78
N LYS A 23 13.07 -5.80 1.70
CA LYS A 23 12.70 -7.21 1.81
C LYS A 23 11.67 -7.57 0.75
N VAL A 24 11.92 -8.66 0.05
CA VAL A 24 10.97 -9.28 -0.88
C VAL A 24 10.87 -10.76 -0.54
N ARG A 25 9.65 -11.26 -0.43
CA ARG A 25 9.37 -12.70 -0.27
C ARG A 25 8.36 -13.14 -1.31
N ALA A 26 8.53 -14.34 -1.82
CA ALA A 26 7.57 -14.97 -2.70
C ALA A 26 6.28 -15.30 -1.94
N GLY A 27 5.15 -15.15 -2.60
CA GLY A 27 3.82 -15.41 -2.05
C GLY A 27 3.15 -14.16 -1.44
N SER A 28 1.83 -14.15 -1.48
CA SER A 28 1.02 -13.08 -0.91
C SER A 28 1.11 -13.06 0.61
N GLY A 29 1.30 -11.88 1.20
CA GLY A 29 1.45 -11.70 2.64
C GLY A 29 2.80 -12.13 3.22
N ALA A 30 3.67 -12.74 2.40
CA ALA A 30 4.93 -13.32 2.90
C ALA A 30 5.93 -12.26 3.35
N THR A 31 5.98 -11.11 2.69
CA THR A 31 6.87 -10.01 3.08
C THR A 31 6.39 -9.36 4.37
N ALA A 32 5.09 -9.05 4.47
CA ALA A 32 4.49 -8.50 5.69
C ALA A 32 4.69 -9.42 6.89
N THR A 33 4.50 -10.73 6.70
CA THR A 33 4.73 -11.75 7.74
C THR A 33 6.19 -11.75 8.19
N ALA A 34 7.14 -11.70 7.25
CA ALA A 34 8.57 -11.69 7.58
C ALA A 34 8.99 -10.40 8.32
N ILE A 35 8.38 -9.25 7.97
CA ILE A 35 8.59 -7.99 8.66
C ILE A 35 7.97 -8.06 10.06
N ALA A 36 6.69 -8.39 10.17
CA ALA A 36 5.98 -8.47 11.44
C ALA A 36 6.66 -9.41 12.43
N LYS A 37 7.25 -10.51 11.97
CA LYS A 37 7.95 -11.48 12.83
C LYS A 37 9.06 -10.85 13.68
N THR A 38 9.78 -9.88 13.13
CA THR A 38 10.96 -9.26 13.78
C THR A 38 10.74 -7.82 14.23
N ALA A 39 9.68 -7.17 13.74
CA ALA A 39 9.40 -5.77 14.05
C ALA A 39 9.10 -5.56 15.55
N ARG A 40 9.49 -4.38 16.04
CA ARG A 40 9.23 -3.87 17.40
C ARG A 40 8.22 -2.72 17.40
N TRP A 41 7.86 -2.23 16.23
CA TRP A 41 6.90 -1.18 15.95
C TRP A 41 6.17 -1.46 14.66
N SER A 42 5.07 -0.78 14.43
CA SER A 42 4.33 -0.90 13.17
C SER A 42 5.15 -0.33 12.01
N GLU A 43 5.00 -0.93 10.83
CA GLU A 43 5.79 -0.56 9.66
C GLU A 43 4.90 -0.45 8.41
N VAL A 44 5.01 0.70 7.73
CA VAL A 44 4.53 0.87 6.35
C VAL A 44 5.74 0.78 5.42
N TYR A 45 5.65 -0.09 4.44
CA TYR A 45 6.75 -0.31 3.50
C TYR A 45 6.23 -0.42 2.06
N GLY A 46 7.07 -0.05 1.11
CA GLY A 46 6.81 -0.14 -0.32
C GLY A 46 7.60 -1.27 -0.99
N HIS A 47 8.15 -0.99 -2.16
CA HIS A 47 9.05 -1.81 -2.96
C HIS A 47 8.39 -3.02 -3.65
N ILE A 48 7.56 -3.78 -2.96
CA ILE A 48 7.01 -5.05 -3.49
C ILE A 48 5.81 -4.85 -4.43
N HIS A 49 5.20 -3.67 -4.46
CA HIS A 49 4.03 -3.32 -5.25
C HIS A 49 2.79 -4.22 -5.00
N LYS A 50 2.76 -4.92 -3.88
CA LYS A 50 1.65 -5.78 -3.46
C LYS A 50 0.94 -5.19 -2.26
N VAL A 51 -0.36 -5.36 -2.21
CA VAL A 51 -1.14 -5.05 -1.01
C VAL A 51 -0.94 -6.18 0.00
N GLU A 52 -0.32 -5.85 1.12
CA GLU A 52 -0.13 -6.79 2.22
C GLU A 52 -0.47 -6.12 3.55
N PHE A 53 -1.14 -6.84 4.43
CA PHE A 53 -1.49 -6.38 5.76
C PHE A 53 -1.40 -7.56 6.74
N VAL A 54 -0.51 -7.46 7.71
CA VAL A 54 -0.33 -8.48 8.76
C VAL A 54 -0.23 -7.79 10.11
N GLN A 55 -0.98 -8.30 11.07
CA GLN A 55 -0.87 -7.88 12.47
C GLN A 55 -0.35 -9.02 13.34
N LYS A 56 0.40 -8.66 14.36
CA LYS A 56 0.76 -9.56 15.46
C LYS A 56 0.64 -8.86 16.79
N THR A 57 0.45 -9.62 17.85
CA THR A 57 0.64 -9.15 19.22
C THR A 57 2.09 -9.40 19.64
N PHE A 58 2.75 -8.34 20.06
CA PHE A 58 4.07 -8.42 20.70
C PHE A 58 3.90 -8.24 22.22
N HIS A 59 4.46 -9.16 22.99
CA HIS A 59 4.42 -9.10 24.44
C HIS A 59 5.76 -8.52 24.94
N GLY A 60 5.74 -7.21 25.22
CA GLY A 60 6.87 -6.47 25.77
C GLY A 60 6.79 -6.30 27.29
N PRO A 61 7.80 -5.64 27.90
CA PRO A 61 7.80 -5.33 29.33
C PRO A 61 6.62 -4.46 29.77
N ASP A 62 6.16 -3.58 28.87
CA ASP A 62 5.08 -2.63 29.12
C ASP A 62 3.69 -3.20 28.77
N GLY A 63 3.60 -4.50 28.53
CA GLY A 63 2.37 -5.19 28.18
C GLY A 63 2.27 -5.55 26.68
N PRO A 64 1.10 -6.08 26.27
CA PRO A 64 0.88 -6.48 24.89
C PRO A 64 0.71 -5.26 23.98
N GLN A 65 1.42 -5.25 22.86
CA GLN A 65 1.32 -4.24 21.81
C GLN A 65 0.92 -4.89 20.49
N GLN A 66 0.04 -4.24 19.73
CA GLN A 66 -0.25 -4.66 18.36
C GLN A 66 0.73 -4.00 17.39
N ILE A 67 1.38 -4.84 16.60
CA ILE A 67 2.32 -4.41 15.56
C ILE A 67 1.73 -4.78 14.21
N THR A 68 1.66 -3.80 13.32
CA THR A 68 1.14 -3.95 11.96
C THR A 68 2.27 -3.77 10.95
N ALA A 69 2.40 -4.72 10.02
CA ALA A 69 3.19 -4.56 8.81
C ALA A 69 2.25 -4.37 7.62
N LEU A 70 2.36 -3.23 6.94
CA LEU A 70 1.46 -2.81 5.87
C LEU A 70 2.25 -2.41 4.63
N SER A 71 1.95 -3.03 3.48
CA SER A 71 2.29 -2.52 2.16
C SER A 71 1.03 -2.08 1.44
N PRO A 72 0.94 -0.82 1.00
CA PRO A 72 -0.26 -0.32 0.32
C PRO A 72 -0.39 -0.79 -1.12
N GLY A 73 0.63 -1.47 -1.66
CA GLY A 73 0.71 -1.77 -3.08
C GLY A 73 1.36 -0.64 -3.88
N CYS A 74 0.82 -0.34 -5.04
CA CYS A 74 1.31 0.73 -5.91
C CYS A 74 0.17 1.55 -6.50
N LEU A 75 0.51 2.67 -7.14
CA LEU A 75 -0.42 3.48 -7.92
C LEU A 75 -0.16 3.39 -9.43
N VAL A 76 0.72 2.48 -9.83
CA VAL A 76 0.98 2.18 -11.25
C VAL A 76 -0.25 1.52 -11.86
N ARG A 77 -0.56 1.85 -13.11
CA ARG A 77 -1.64 1.20 -13.85
C ARG A 77 -1.35 -0.30 -14.01
N VAL A 78 -2.26 -1.13 -13.55
CA VAL A 78 -2.20 -2.60 -13.67
C VAL A 78 -3.52 -3.08 -14.30
N PRO A 79 -3.50 -3.83 -15.41
CA PRO A 79 -2.35 -4.19 -16.24
C PRO A 79 -1.84 -3.00 -17.06
N GLY A 80 -0.56 -2.98 -17.35
CA GLY A 80 0.04 -1.95 -18.18
C GLY A 80 1.49 -2.23 -18.51
N PRO A 81 2.04 -1.65 -19.58
CA PRO A 81 3.43 -1.83 -19.94
C PRO A 81 4.30 -1.14 -18.90
N THR A 82 4.98 -1.93 -18.09
CA THR A 82 6.02 -1.44 -17.18
C THR A 82 7.35 -1.93 -17.71
N PRO A 83 8.28 -1.03 -18.11
CA PRO A 83 9.58 -1.43 -18.62
C PRO A 83 10.32 -2.37 -17.66
N GLY A 84 10.84 -3.48 -18.19
CA GLY A 84 11.62 -4.45 -17.40
C GLY A 84 10.82 -5.37 -16.49
N VAL A 85 9.49 -5.36 -16.57
CA VAL A 85 8.60 -6.21 -15.76
C VAL A 85 7.82 -7.17 -16.66
N SER A 86 7.44 -8.32 -16.11
CA SER A 86 6.54 -9.26 -16.77
C SER A 86 5.25 -8.57 -17.25
N LEU A 87 4.69 -9.04 -18.35
CA LEU A 87 3.40 -8.57 -18.87
C LEU A 87 2.24 -8.79 -17.89
N THR A 88 2.41 -9.70 -16.92
CA THR A 88 1.42 -10.04 -15.90
C THR A 88 2.05 -9.97 -14.50
N PRO A 89 2.47 -8.78 -14.04
CA PRO A 89 3.00 -8.67 -12.69
C PRO A 89 1.89 -8.93 -11.66
N ASP A 90 2.24 -9.64 -10.59
CA ASP A 90 1.35 -9.82 -9.42
C ASP A 90 1.40 -8.56 -8.54
N TRP A 91 0.97 -7.43 -9.10
CA TRP A 91 0.91 -6.13 -8.44
C TRP A 91 -0.53 -5.75 -8.14
N GLN A 92 -0.74 -5.06 -7.03
CA GLN A 92 -2.04 -4.54 -6.66
C GLN A 92 -1.95 -3.04 -6.40
N GLN A 93 -3.05 -2.35 -6.72
CA GLN A 93 -3.19 -0.94 -6.40
C GLN A 93 -3.86 -0.75 -5.05
N GLY A 94 -3.40 0.24 -4.30
CA GLY A 94 -3.99 0.56 -3.01
C GLY A 94 -3.35 1.76 -2.34
N VAL A 95 -3.98 2.17 -1.24
CA VAL A 95 -3.55 3.28 -0.39
C VAL A 95 -3.52 2.81 1.06
N GLY A 96 -2.45 3.14 1.76
CA GLY A 96 -2.36 2.96 3.21
C GLY A 96 -2.94 4.17 3.93
N VAL A 97 -3.69 3.91 5.00
CA VAL A 97 -4.22 4.96 5.88
C VAL A 97 -3.76 4.67 7.31
N ALA A 98 -3.22 5.68 7.96
CA ALA A 98 -2.89 5.64 9.38
C ALA A 98 -3.59 6.81 10.08
N ILE A 99 -4.24 6.54 11.21
CA ILE A 99 -5.02 7.51 11.98
C ILE A 99 -4.56 7.44 13.42
N LEU A 100 -4.19 8.58 13.99
CA LEU A 100 -3.92 8.69 15.42
C LEU A 100 -5.25 8.93 16.16
N ASP A 101 -5.59 8.03 17.06
CA ASP A 101 -6.63 8.29 18.07
C ASP A 101 -6.00 9.14 19.17
N THR A 102 -6.40 10.40 19.22
CA THR A 102 -5.88 11.37 20.20
C THR A 102 -6.36 11.13 21.62
N ASN A 103 -7.40 10.32 21.83
CA ASN A 103 -7.90 9.99 23.17
C ASN A 103 -7.05 8.89 23.81
N THR A 104 -6.64 7.90 23.03
CA THR A 104 -5.86 6.74 23.52
C THR A 104 -4.38 6.85 23.19
N ASN A 105 -4.01 7.76 22.31
CA ASN A 105 -2.66 7.92 21.73
C ASN A 105 -2.20 6.67 20.96
N ASP A 106 -3.14 5.91 20.39
CA ASP A 106 -2.87 4.74 19.54
C ASP A 106 -3.00 5.08 18.06
N VAL A 107 -2.25 4.35 17.22
CA VAL A 107 -2.32 4.50 15.77
C VAL A 107 -3.08 3.32 15.17
N HIS A 108 -4.14 3.62 14.45
CA HIS A 108 -4.93 2.65 13.70
C HIS A 108 -4.50 2.67 12.24
N MET A 109 -4.23 1.50 11.69
CA MET A 109 -3.77 1.36 10.30
C MET A 109 -4.72 0.50 9.51
N GLN A 110 -4.91 0.85 8.25
CA GLN A 110 -5.68 0.06 7.30
C GLN A 110 -5.14 0.23 5.89
N VAL A 111 -5.43 -0.72 5.04
CA VAL A 111 -5.16 -0.64 3.61
C VAL A 111 -6.49 -0.57 2.87
N LEU A 112 -6.55 0.31 1.89
CA LEU A 112 -7.69 0.50 1.01
C LEU A 112 -7.29 0.03 -0.39
N PRO A 113 -7.67 -1.18 -0.82
CA PRO A 113 -7.42 -1.63 -2.18
C PRO A 113 -8.16 -0.76 -3.19
N ILE A 114 -7.51 -0.51 -4.32
CA ILE A 114 -8.13 0.12 -5.48
C ILE A 114 -8.49 -1.00 -6.46
N THR A 115 -9.78 -1.17 -6.71
CA THR A 115 -10.31 -2.19 -7.61
C THR A 115 -11.01 -1.52 -8.78
N ASN A 116 -10.56 -1.80 -10.00
CA ASN A 116 -11.10 -1.21 -11.23
C ASN A 116 -11.19 0.33 -11.17
N GLY A 117 -10.12 0.99 -10.65
CA GLY A 117 -10.06 2.43 -10.52
C GLY A 117 -10.93 3.02 -9.41
N ARG A 118 -11.49 2.18 -8.53
CA ARG A 118 -12.39 2.59 -7.45
C ARG A 118 -11.82 2.25 -6.09
N ILE A 119 -12.05 3.13 -5.13
CA ILE A 119 -11.72 2.94 -3.71
C ILE A 119 -12.95 3.23 -2.86
N VAL A 120 -13.16 2.46 -1.82
CA VAL A 120 -14.23 2.70 -0.85
C VAL A 120 -13.63 3.21 0.45
N TRP A 121 -14.07 4.37 0.90
CA TRP A 121 -13.65 4.98 2.15
C TRP A 121 -14.84 5.60 2.89
N ASN A 122 -15.01 5.26 4.17
CA ASN A 122 -16.13 5.74 5.00
C ASN A 122 -17.50 5.58 4.32
N GLY A 123 -17.75 4.42 3.71
CA GLY A 123 -19.02 4.14 3.03
C GLY A 123 -19.24 4.89 1.71
N ARG A 124 -18.24 5.65 1.25
CA ARG A 124 -18.28 6.38 -0.03
C ARG A 124 -17.39 5.71 -1.05
N VAL A 125 -17.85 5.69 -2.29
CA VAL A 125 -17.06 5.26 -3.44
C VAL A 125 -16.38 6.48 -4.06
N PHE A 126 -15.09 6.39 -4.24
CA PHE A 126 -14.29 7.34 -5.00
C PHE A 126 -13.82 6.65 -6.27
N GLU A 127 -14.06 7.28 -7.40
CA GLU A 127 -13.69 6.78 -8.72
C GLU A 127 -12.60 7.66 -9.31
N GLY A 128 -11.50 7.02 -9.73
CA GLY A 128 -10.45 7.70 -10.47
C GLY A 128 -10.84 7.80 -11.95
N HIS A 129 -10.56 8.94 -12.55
CA HIS A 129 -10.62 9.09 -14.00
C HIS A 129 -9.27 8.74 -14.60
N ASP A 130 -9.27 7.97 -15.68
CA ASP A 130 -8.05 7.74 -16.46
C ASP A 130 -7.68 9.05 -17.19
N PRO A 131 -6.62 9.75 -16.79
CA PRO A 131 -6.24 10.99 -17.44
C PRO A 131 -5.88 10.78 -18.93
N TYR A 132 -5.49 9.57 -19.30
CA TYR A 132 -5.18 9.22 -20.68
C TYR A 132 -6.44 9.04 -21.53
N GLU A 133 -7.57 8.61 -20.96
CA GLU A 133 -8.85 8.60 -21.70
C GLU A 133 -9.27 10.00 -22.10
N ARG A 134 -9.06 10.99 -21.22
CA ARG A 134 -9.35 12.39 -21.52
C ARG A 134 -8.41 12.95 -22.59
N ILE A 135 -7.11 12.71 -22.45
CA ILE A 135 -6.12 13.15 -23.44
C ILE A 135 -6.35 12.46 -24.78
N ALA A 136 -6.63 11.16 -24.80
CA ALA A 136 -6.93 10.42 -26.02
C ALA A 136 -8.20 10.94 -26.71
N PHE A 137 -9.22 11.34 -25.93
CA PHE A 137 -10.44 11.93 -26.47
C PHE A 137 -10.18 13.33 -27.06
N GLU A 138 -9.44 14.17 -26.34
CA GLU A 138 -9.12 15.55 -26.76
C GLU A 138 -8.11 15.60 -27.91
N THR A 139 -7.20 14.64 -28.03
CA THR A 139 -6.10 14.63 -29.01
C THR A 139 -6.29 13.65 -30.17
N GLY A 140 -7.38 12.90 -30.21
CA GLY A 140 -7.61 11.88 -31.26
C GLY A 140 -6.71 10.64 -31.13
N TRP A 141 -6.00 10.46 -30.04
CA TRP A 141 -5.10 9.34 -29.79
C TRP A 141 -5.80 8.00 -29.53
N LYS A 142 -7.11 7.90 -29.79
CA LYS A 142 -7.87 6.64 -29.65
C LYS A 142 -7.29 5.46 -30.45
N GLN A 143 -6.52 5.74 -31.49
CA GLN A 143 -5.87 4.70 -32.31
C GLN A 143 -4.74 3.96 -31.60
N PHE A 144 -4.21 4.48 -30.48
CA PHE A 144 -3.11 3.85 -29.73
C PHE A 144 -3.58 3.07 -28.50
N ILE A 145 -4.80 3.26 -28.05
CA ILE A 145 -5.41 2.47 -26.97
C ILE A 145 -6.26 1.44 -27.68
N GLY A 146 -5.70 0.26 -27.95
CA GLY A 146 -6.40 -0.80 -28.69
C GLY A 146 -7.84 -0.98 -28.21
N ASP A 147 -8.71 -1.31 -29.15
CA ASP A 147 -10.15 -1.45 -28.92
C ASP A 147 -10.39 -2.42 -27.75
N LYS A 148 -10.93 -1.94 -26.63
CA LYS A 148 -11.20 -2.74 -25.43
C LYS A 148 -12.25 -3.83 -25.64
N ASN A 149 -12.81 -3.93 -26.87
CA ASN A 149 -13.88 -4.85 -27.26
C ASN A 149 -13.46 -5.88 -28.34
N ALA A 150 -12.16 -6.08 -28.57
CA ALA A 150 -11.66 -7.10 -29.48
C ALA A 150 -11.16 -8.33 -28.73
#